data_c128c3747c480dec4e7cbefaf2a625d5
#
_entry.id   c128c3747c480dec4e7cbefaf2a625d5
#
_cell.length_a   1.000
_cell.length_b   1.000
_cell.length_c   1.000
_cell.angle_alpha   90.00
_cell.angle_beta   90.00
_cell.angle_gamma   90.00
#
_symmetry.space_group_name_H-M   'P 1'
#
loop_
_entity.id
_entity.type
_entity.pdbx_description
1 polymer ?
#
loop_
_entity_poly.entity_id
_entity_poly.type
_entity_poly.pdbx_seq_one_letter_code
_entity_poly.pdbx_strand_id
1 'polypeptide(L)'
;MAKVVAEYDMPDVKATMKITYTINGEGEIKVSQAMTTTAGAEISDMFRYGMRVELPAALNVINYYGRGEVENYADRKSCADIGIYTQKVSEQYNEKMARPQESGTRSDLRYYNVLNTAGAGIRIIAENAFSASALPYSQENMDVTVGRAQRHSGDLKADNNTYLCFDLEQMGLGCINSWGRLPLDQYLVEYKDYTFNFIISPVR
;
A
#
# COMPACT_ATOMS: atom_id res chain seq x y z
N MET A 1 12.31 -1.76 25.76
CA MET A 1 11.56 -0.93 24.77
C MET A 1 12.53 0.07 24.17
N ALA A 2 12.61 0.13 22.84
CA ALA A 2 13.43 1.10 22.11
C ALA A 2 12.51 2.07 21.33
N LYS A 3 12.97 3.32 21.19
CA LYS A 3 12.27 4.33 20.40
C LYS A 3 13.23 4.93 19.37
N VAL A 4 12.81 4.97 18.11
CA VAL A 4 13.53 5.61 17.02
C VAL A 4 12.62 6.67 16.41
N VAL A 5 13.16 7.85 16.14
CA VAL A 5 12.46 8.92 15.46
C VAL A 5 13.25 9.28 14.22
N ALA A 6 12.60 9.28 13.07
CA ALA A 6 13.14 9.73 11.79
C ALA A 6 12.34 10.93 11.31
N GLU A 7 13.03 11.98 10.91
CA GLU A 7 12.43 13.19 10.36
C GLU A 7 13.01 13.42 8.96
N TYR A 8 12.11 13.69 8.02
CA TYR A 8 12.46 13.90 6.62
C TYR A 8 11.91 15.24 6.16
N ASP A 9 12.75 16.01 5.50
CA ASP A 9 12.31 17.17 4.72
C ASP A 9 12.00 16.70 3.30
N MET A 10 10.83 17.07 2.80
CA MET A 10 10.32 16.69 1.47
C MET A 10 10.06 17.94 0.64
N PRO A 11 11.12 18.65 0.18
CA PRO A 11 11.00 19.97 -0.46
C PRO A 11 10.19 19.93 -1.75
N ASP A 12 10.25 18.86 -2.51
CA ASP A 12 9.54 18.71 -3.79
C ASP A 12 8.01 18.72 -3.62
N VAL A 13 7.54 18.24 -2.48
CA VAL A 13 6.11 18.24 -2.12
C VAL A 13 5.80 19.22 -0.98
N LYS A 14 6.74 20.08 -0.61
CA LYS A 14 6.58 21.12 0.41
C LYS A 14 5.96 20.60 1.72
N ALA A 15 6.48 19.50 2.21
CA ALA A 15 6.02 18.84 3.43
C ALA A 15 7.19 18.32 4.26
N THR A 16 6.93 17.99 5.52
CA THR A 16 7.84 17.22 6.37
C THR A 16 7.19 15.91 6.79
N MET A 17 7.99 14.87 6.98
CA MET A 17 7.54 13.57 7.45
C MET A 17 8.26 13.22 8.74
N LYS A 18 7.50 12.91 9.79
CA LYS A 18 8.03 12.40 11.04
C LYS A 18 7.53 10.98 11.27
N ILE A 19 8.44 10.03 11.40
CA ILE A 19 8.10 8.63 11.69
C ILE A 19 8.69 8.27 13.05
N THR A 20 7.82 7.83 13.96
CA THR A 20 8.21 7.34 15.28
C THR A 20 7.99 5.84 15.36
N TYR A 21 9.05 5.08 15.58
CA TYR A 21 9.02 3.65 15.84
C TYR A 21 9.19 3.38 17.32
N THR A 22 8.29 2.58 17.90
CA THR A 22 8.40 2.10 19.28
C THR A 22 8.42 0.57 19.26
N ILE A 23 9.56 -0.01 19.67
CA ILE A 23 9.84 -1.45 19.56
C ILE A 23 9.81 -2.05 20.96
N ASN A 24 9.00 -3.09 21.17
CA ASN A 24 8.94 -3.84 22.43
C ASN A 24 9.84 -5.07 22.43
N GLY A 25 9.89 -5.78 23.57
CA GLY A 25 10.72 -7.00 23.72
C GLY A 25 10.20 -8.23 22.96
N GLU A 26 8.97 -8.19 22.45
CA GLU A 26 8.34 -9.28 21.69
C GLU A 26 8.55 -9.11 20.17
N GLY A 27 9.17 -8.01 19.76
CA GLY A 27 9.45 -7.69 18.36
C GLY A 27 8.30 -6.95 17.66
N GLU A 28 7.30 -6.48 18.40
CA GLU A 28 6.29 -5.60 17.84
C GLU A 28 6.84 -4.20 17.67
N ILE A 29 6.50 -3.58 16.53
CA ILE A 29 6.89 -2.22 16.17
C ILE A 29 5.61 -1.38 16.01
N LYS A 30 5.33 -0.54 16.99
CA LYS A 30 4.30 0.50 16.86
C LYS A 30 4.89 1.66 16.08
N VAL A 31 4.22 2.07 15.01
CA VAL A 31 4.63 3.16 14.13
C VAL A 31 3.59 4.27 14.17
N SER A 32 4.06 5.50 14.29
CA SER A 32 3.28 6.71 14.04
C SER A 32 3.98 7.50 12.94
N GLN A 33 3.34 7.56 11.78
CA GLN A 33 3.82 8.27 10.59
C GLN A 33 2.99 9.54 10.44
N ALA A 34 3.60 10.70 10.60
CA ALA A 34 2.93 12.00 10.52
C ALA A 34 3.55 12.86 9.41
N MET A 35 2.73 13.29 8.47
CA MET A 35 3.09 14.28 7.46
C MET A 35 2.50 15.62 7.84
N THR A 36 3.31 16.67 7.76
CA THR A 36 2.87 18.05 7.94
C THR A 36 3.15 18.83 6.68
N THR A 37 2.12 19.44 6.13
CA THR A 37 2.18 20.22 4.90
C THR A 37 2.54 21.68 5.16
N THR A 38 3.11 22.34 4.16
CA THR A 38 3.35 23.80 4.21
C THR A 38 2.06 24.53 3.88
N ALA A 39 1.61 25.39 4.77
CA ALA A 39 0.40 26.19 4.57
C ALA A 39 0.49 27.04 3.30
N GLY A 40 -0.56 27.02 2.49
CA GLY A 40 -0.64 27.76 1.22
C GLY A 40 0.20 27.18 0.08
N ALA A 41 0.76 25.98 0.24
CA ALA A 41 1.46 25.30 -0.84
C ALA A 41 0.46 24.81 -1.90
N GLU A 42 0.72 25.15 -3.17
CA GLU A 42 -0.03 24.64 -4.32
C GLU A 42 0.61 23.31 -4.77
N ILE A 43 0.11 22.21 -4.24
CA ILE A 43 0.52 20.84 -4.56
C ILE A 43 -0.72 20.07 -4.99
N SER A 44 -0.57 19.21 -5.99
CA SER A 44 -1.65 18.33 -6.47
C SER A 44 -2.07 17.31 -5.41
N ASP A 45 -3.24 16.73 -5.58
CA ASP A 45 -3.68 15.56 -4.82
C ASP A 45 -2.66 14.44 -4.88
N MET A 46 -2.59 13.66 -3.81
CA MET A 46 -1.66 12.55 -3.67
C MET A 46 -2.25 11.26 -4.23
N PHE A 47 -1.41 10.35 -4.70
CA PHE A 47 -1.86 9.02 -5.10
C PHE A 47 -2.14 8.12 -3.91
N ARG A 48 -1.36 8.25 -2.84
CA ARG A 48 -1.48 7.43 -1.63
C ARG A 48 -0.75 8.06 -0.45
N TYR A 49 -1.19 7.71 0.74
CA TYR A 49 -0.49 8.00 1.99
C TYR A 49 -0.37 6.72 2.82
N GLY A 50 0.83 6.18 2.94
CA GLY A 50 1.10 4.90 3.59
C GLY A 50 2.58 4.56 3.65
N MET A 51 2.87 3.26 3.72
CA MET A 51 4.23 2.74 3.80
C MET A 51 4.43 1.58 2.81
N ARG A 52 5.63 1.51 2.24
CA ARG A 52 6.10 0.38 1.44
C ARG A 52 7.23 -0.34 2.18
N VAL A 53 7.18 -1.67 2.16
CA VAL A 53 8.21 -2.54 2.76
C VAL A 53 8.57 -3.62 1.76
N GLU A 54 9.86 -3.88 1.62
CA GLU A 54 10.39 -5.00 0.86
C GLU A 54 10.63 -6.16 1.81
N LEU A 55 10.08 -7.32 1.48
CA LEU A 55 10.15 -8.53 2.26
C LEU A 55 10.81 -9.64 1.43
N PRO A 56 11.50 -10.60 2.05
CA PRO A 56 12.01 -11.76 1.33
C PRO A 56 10.89 -12.51 0.59
N ALA A 57 11.14 -12.98 -0.64
CA ALA A 57 10.16 -13.74 -1.45
C ALA A 57 9.64 -15.02 -0.77
N ALA A 58 10.30 -15.51 0.27
CA ALA A 58 9.80 -16.60 1.11
C ALA A 58 8.49 -16.23 1.85
N LEU A 59 8.22 -14.95 2.07
CA LEU A 59 6.94 -14.44 2.59
C LEU A 59 5.98 -14.24 1.41
N ASN A 60 5.35 -15.31 0.96
CA ASN A 60 4.62 -15.41 -0.30
C ASN A 60 3.14 -15.80 -0.17
N VAL A 61 2.62 -15.81 1.06
CA VAL A 61 1.22 -16.07 1.36
C VAL A 61 0.65 -14.86 2.08
N ILE A 62 -0.48 -14.34 1.60
CA ILE A 62 -1.25 -13.32 2.31
C ILE A 62 -2.46 -13.95 3.00
N ASN A 63 -2.74 -13.48 4.21
CA ASN A 63 -3.98 -13.79 4.93
C ASN A 63 -4.48 -12.50 5.56
N TYR A 64 -5.72 -12.12 5.27
CA TYR A 64 -6.24 -10.82 5.70
C TYR A 64 -7.72 -10.86 6.05
N TYR A 65 -8.16 -9.91 6.86
CA TYR A 65 -9.57 -9.62 7.13
C TYR A 65 -9.92 -8.26 6.55
N GLY A 66 -10.72 -8.25 5.50
CA GLY A 66 -11.14 -7.07 4.76
C GLY A 66 -11.95 -7.42 3.54
N ARG A 67 -11.99 -6.52 2.55
CA ARG A 67 -12.67 -6.79 1.28
C ARG A 67 -11.80 -7.64 0.37
N GLY A 68 -12.43 -8.65 -0.19
CA GLY A 68 -11.83 -9.63 -1.10
C GLY A 68 -12.91 -10.44 -1.82
N GLU A 69 -12.60 -11.52 -2.45
CA GLU A 69 -11.24 -12.10 -2.72
C GLU A 69 -10.48 -11.36 -3.83
N VAL A 70 -11.20 -10.67 -4.73
CA VAL A 70 -10.63 -9.90 -5.83
C VAL A 70 -10.04 -8.56 -5.39
N GLU A 71 -9.14 -8.00 -6.20
CA GLU A 71 -8.64 -6.64 -5.97
C GLU A 71 -9.78 -5.64 -5.96
N ASN A 72 -9.65 -4.65 -5.09
CA ASN A 72 -10.66 -3.61 -4.94
C ASN A 72 -10.03 -2.33 -4.41
N TYR A 73 -10.63 -1.19 -4.78
CA TYR A 73 -10.14 0.15 -4.51
C TYR A 73 -11.29 1.01 -3.98
N ALA A 74 -11.00 2.18 -3.43
CA ALA A 74 -11.99 3.05 -2.82
C ALA A 74 -13.22 3.30 -3.72
N ASP A 75 -13.00 3.47 -5.02
CA ASP A 75 -14.03 3.71 -6.05
C ASP A 75 -14.49 2.44 -6.78
N ARG A 76 -13.96 1.26 -6.44
CA ARG A 76 -14.24 -0.01 -7.09
C ARG A 76 -14.23 -1.17 -6.08
N LYS A 77 -15.10 -1.15 -5.09
CA LYS A 77 -15.13 -2.15 -4.02
C LYS A 77 -16.48 -2.82 -3.77
N SER A 78 -17.53 -2.43 -4.49
CA SER A 78 -18.86 -3.02 -4.32
C SER A 78 -18.96 -4.48 -4.76
N CYS A 79 -18.00 -4.96 -5.56
CA CYS A 79 -17.90 -6.36 -5.98
C CYS A 79 -17.16 -7.27 -4.98
N ALA A 80 -16.65 -6.71 -3.88
CA ALA A 80 -15.81 -7.41 -2.92
C ALA A 80 -16.47 -7.43 -1.52
N ASP A 81 -16.71 -8.63 -1.00
CA ASP A 81 -17.32 -8.83 0.30
C ASP A 81 -16.29 -8.78 1.44
N ILE A 82 -16.74 -8.40 2.64
CA ILE A 82 -15.91 -8.46 3.84
C ILE A 82 -15.80 -9.91 4.30
N GLY A 83 -14.58 -10.40 4.42
CA GLY A 83 -14.29 -11.77 4.83
C GLY A 83 -12.85 -11.98 5.27
N ILE A 84 -12.51 -13.23 5.61
CA ILE A 84 -11.13 -13.65 5.87
C ILE A 84 -10.68 -14.47 4.66
N TYR A 85 -9.60 -14.02 4.03
CA TYR A 85 -9.09 -14.62 2.81
C TYR A 85 -7.63 -15.03 2.96
N THR A 86 -7.26 -16.10 2.26
CA THR A 86 -5.87 -16.55 2.17
C THR A 86 -5.53 -16.84 0.71
N GLN A 87 -4.49 -16.20 0.21
CA GLN A 87 -4.10 -16.26 -1.21
C GLN A 87 -2.56 -16.21 -1.31
N LYS A 88 -2.02 -16.60 -2.47
CA LYS A 88 -0.59 -16.43 -2.74
C LYS A 88 -0.29 -15.02 -3.26
N VAL A 89 0.88 -14.51 -2.92
CA VAL A 89 1.39 -13.24 -3.45
C VAL A 89 1.43 -13.26 -4.99
N SER A 90 1.81 -14.38 -5.59
CA SER A 90 1.84 -14.55 -7.05
C SER A 90 0.48 -14.46 -7.74
N GLU A 91 -0.62 -14.59 -6.99
CA GLU A 91 -1.99 -14.52 -7.50
C GLU A 91 -2.61 -13.12 -7.38
N GLN A 92 -1.86 -12.16 -6.81
CA GLN A 92 -2.41 -10.83 -6.51
C GLN A 92 -2.38 -9.85 -7.68
N TYR A 93 -1.45 -10.03 -8.61
CA TYR A 93 -1.36 -9.19 -9.79
C TYR A 93 -2.51 -9.48 -10.76
N ASN A 94 -3.17 -8.41 -11.23
CA ASN A 94 -4.28 -8.53 -12.18
C ASN A 94 -3.78 -8.42 -13.63
N GLU A 95 -3.51 -9.55 -14.26
CA GLU A 95 -3.03 -9.63 -15.65
C GLU A 95 -4.02 -9.13 -16.70
N LYS A 96 -5.30 -8.94 -16.32
CA LYS A 96 -6.34 -8.46 -17.26
C LYS A 96 -6.22 -6.96 -17.55
N MET A 97 -5.45 -6.24 -16.76
CA MET A 97 -5.19 -4.82 -17.00
C MET A 97 -4.10 -4.67 -18.05
N ALA A 98 -4.40 -3.90 -19.10
CA ALA A 98 -3.47 -3.70 -20.21
C ALA A 98 -2.18 -2.98 -19.78
N ARG A 99 -2.24 -2.23 -18.67
CA ARG A 99 -1.15 -1.39 -18.17
C ARG A 99 -0.91 -1.66 -16.68
N PRO A 100 0.23 -2.24 -16.32
CA PRO A 100 0.54 -2.62 -14.94
C PRO A 100 1.09 -1.44 -14.13
N GLN A 101 0.29 -0.49 -13.76
CA GLN A 101 0.71 0.67 -12.95
C GLN A 101 0.37 0.48 -11.48
N GLU A 102 -0.81 0.00 -11.19
CA GLU A 102 -1.31 -0.30 -9.86
C GLU A 102 -2.09 -1.60 -9.93
N SER A 103 -1.92 -2.49 -8.96
CA SER A 103 -2.58 -3.79 -8.95
C SER A 103 -2.62 -4.42 -7.56
N GLY A 104 -3.59 -5.31 -7.35
CA GLY A 104 -3.61 -6.22 -6.22
C GLY A 104 -4.07 -5.64 -4.90
N THR A 105 -4.55 -4.40 -4.84
CA THR A 105 -5.01 -3.78 -3.59
C THR A 105 -6.26 -4.46 -3.04
N ARG A 106 -6.30 -4.58 -1.73
CA ARG A 106 -7.45 -4.97 -0.89
C ARG A 106 -7.77 -3.82 0.05
N SER A 107 -9.03 -3.44 0.16
CA SER A 107 -9.47 -2.31 0.99
C SER A 107 -10.26 -2.74 2.22
N ASP A 108 -10.57 -1.78 3.08
CA ASP A 108 -11.31 -1.97 4.33
C ASP A 108 -10.70 -3.07 5.22
N LEU A 109 -9.36 -3.12 5.28
CA LEU A 109 -8.60 -4.12 6.04
C LEU A 109 -8.63 -3.82 7.54
N ARG A 110 -8.75 -4.89 8.35
CA ARG A 110 -8.58 -4.87 9.81
C ARG A 110 -7.23 -5.42 10.22
N TYR A 111 -6.74 -6.41 9.47
CA TYR A 111 -5.37 -6.86 9.52
C TYR A 111 -4.91 -7.38 8.15
N TYR A 112 -3.61 -7.40 7.93
CA TYR A 112 -2.99 -7.97 6.75
C TYR A 112 -1.71 -8.71 7.15
N ASN A 113 -1.67 -10.01 6.92
CA ASN A 113 -0.53 -10.87 7.20
C ASN A 113 0.20 -11.16 5.88
N VAL A 114 1.53 -11.14 5.93
CA VAL A 114 2.39 -11.68 4.87
C VAL A 114 3.25 -12.77 5.49
N LEU A 115 3.03 -14.00 5.05
CA LEU A 115 3.50 -15.22 5.71
C LEU A 115 4.34 -16.06 4.74
N ASN A 116 5.17 -16.94 5.31
CA ASN A 116 5.74 -18.05 4.58
C ASN A 116 4.76 -19.25 4.58
N THR A 117 5.12 -20.32 3.89
CA THR A 117 4.30 -21.54 3.81
C THR A 117 4.13 -22.29 5.15
N ALA A 118 4.96 -21.98 6.16
CA ALA A 118 4.83 -22.53 7.51
C ALA A 118 3.94 -21.67 8.42
N GLY A 119 3.41 -20.54 7.91
CA GLY A 119 2.53 -19.65 8.65
C GLY A 119 3.24 -18.56 9.45
N ALA A 120 4.56 -18.49 9.41
CA ALA A 120 5.34 -17.45 10.07
C ALA A 120 5.58 -16.25 9.16
N GLY A 121 5.65 -15.04 9.73
CA GLY A 121 5.87 -13.82 8.95
C GLY A 121 5.57 -12.57 9.74
N ILE A 122 4.89 -11.62 9.12
CA ILE A 122 4.52 -10.34 9.73
C ILE A 122 3.01 -10.08 9.60
N ARG A 123 2.49 -9.33 10.54
CA ARG A 123 1.12 -8.81 10.57
C ARG A 123 1.13 -7.29 10.64
N ILE A 124 0.30 -6.66 9.81
CA ILE A 124 -0.04 -5.24 9.90
C ILE A 124 -1.43 -5.09 10.48
N ILE A 125 -1.56 -4.25 11.50
CA ILE A 125 -2.83 -3.78 12.07
C ILE A 125 -2.73 -2.27 12.19
N ALA A 126 -3.78 -1.56 11.79
CA ALA A 126 -3.83 -0.10 11.94
C ALA A 126 -4.99 0.32 12.86
N GLU A 127 -4.92 1.57 13.34
CA GLU A 127 -5.96 2.17 14.17
C GLU A 127 -7.28 2.32 13.41
N ASN A 128 -7.19 2.63 12.12
CA ASN A 128 -8.32 2.72 11.19
C ASN A 128 -8.26 1.58 10.17
N ALA A 129 -9.36 1.34 9.47
CA ALA A 129 -9.35 0.49 8.28
C ALA A 129 -8.37 1.06 7.25
N PHE A 130 -7.63 0.21 6.58
CA PHE A 130 -6.58 0.58 5.66
C PHE A 130 -6.64 -0.25 4.37
N SER A 131 -5.81 0.07 3.41
CA SER A 131 -5.62 -0.71 2.17
C SER A 131 -4.26 -1.36 2.16
N ALA A 132 -4.12 -2.52 1.49
CA ALA A 132 -2.81 -3.12 1.26
C ALA A 132 -2.76 -3.94 -0.02
N SER A 133 -1.55 -4.06 -0.57
CA SER A 133 -1.20 -5.00 -1.64
C SER A 133 0.14 -5.65 -1.34
N ALA A 134 0.31 -6.91 -1.76
CA ALA A 134 1.58 -7.61 -1.70
C ALA A 134 1.83 -8.27 -3.06
N LEU A 135 2.86 -7.85 -3.76
CA LEU A 135 3.16 -8.25 -5.13
C LEU A 135 4.60 -8.76 -5.26
N PRO A 136 4.89 -9.65 -6.23
CA PRO A 136 6.25 -10.05 -6.57
C PRO A 136 6.96 -9.01 -7.47
N TYR A 137 6.37 -7.85 -7.68
CA TYR A 137 6.86 -6.76 -8.52
C TYR A 137 6.95 -5.47 -7.73
N SER A 138 8.05 -4.74 -7.87
CA SER A 138 8.15 -3.39 -7.32
C SER A 138 7.28 -2.41 -8.12
N GLN A 139 6.94 -1.28 -7.51
CA GLN A 139 6.20 -0.22 -8.19
C GLN A 139 6.97 0.28 -9.41
N GLU A 140 8.30 0.41 -9.30
CA GLU A 140 9.21 0.85 -10.35
C GLU A 140 9.30 -0.19 -11.49
N ASN A 141 9.03 -1.47 -11.21
CA ASN A 141 8.92 -2.49 -12.24
C ASN A 141 7.60 -2.38 -12.99
N MET A 142 6.51 -2.07 -12.29
CA MET A 142 5.18 -1.96 -12.90
C MET A 142 4.98 -0.66 -13.67
N ASP A 143 5.51 0.46 -13.17
CA ASP A 143 5.35 1.77 -13.79
C ASP A 143 6.67 2.36 -14.26
N VAL A 144 6.74 2.68 -15.55
CA VAL A 144 7.87 3.42 -16.12
C VAL A 144 7.52 4.91 -16.11
N THR A 145 8.02 5.60 -15.10
CA THR A 145 7.74 7.02 -14.87
C THR A 145 8.41 7.96 -15.89
N VAL A 146 9.40 7.49 -16.63
CA VAL A 146 10.18 8.31 -17.57
C VAL A 146 9.90 7.89 -19.01
N GLY A 147 9.42 8.85 -19.81
CA GLY A 147 9.18 8.67 -21.24
C GLY A 147 7.80 8.10 -21.57
N ARG A 148 7.59 7.75 -22.85
CA ARG A 148 6.31 7.20 -23.35
C ARG A 148 6.31 5.67 -23.46
N ALA A 149 7.34 5.02 -22.94
CA ALA A 149 7.42 3.56 -22.94
C ALA A 149 6.30 3.01 -22.04
N GLN A 150 5.44 2.18 -22.60
CA GLN A 150 4.45 1.43 -21.84
C GLN A 150 5.01 0.06 -21.52
N ARG A 151 4.78 -0.41 -20.31
CA ARG A 151 4.95 -1.82 -19.96
C ARG A 151 3.64 -2.57 -20.11
N HIS A 152 3.76 -3.84 -20.42
CA HIS A 152 2.66 -4.80 -20.42
C HIS A 152 2.94 -5.90 -19.41
N SER A 153 1.93 -6.68 -19.04
CA SER A 153 2.08 -7.75 -18.07
C SER A 153 3.20 -8.74 -18.41
N GLY A 154 3.43 -9.01 -19.70
CA GLY A 154 4.52 -9.88 -20.18
C GLY A 154 5.94 -9.30 -20.01
N ASP A 155 6.07 -8.01 -19.75
CA ASP A 155 7.36 -7.35 -19.53
C ASP A 155 7.79 -7.38 -18.06
N LEU A 156 6.87 -7.73 -17.15
CA LEU A 156 7.13 -7.77 -15.73
C LEU A 156 7.99 -8.97 -15.35
N LYS A 157 8.96 -8.75 -14.50
CA LYS A 157 9.84 -9.79 -13.97
C LYS A 157 9.80 -9.75 -12.46
N ALA A 158 9.34 -10.85 -11.87
CA ALA A 158 9.46 -11.04 -10.43
C ALA A 158 10.95 -11.11 -10.05
N ASP A 159 11.27 -10.58 -8.90
CA ASP A 159 12.58 -10.72 -8.29
C ASP A 159 12.50 -11.53 -6.98
N ASN A 160 13.52 -11.46 -6.14
CA ASN A 160 13.59 -12.23 -4.89
C ASN A 160 12.90 -11.55 -3.70
N ASN A 161 11.95 -10.64 -3.98
CA ASN A 161 11.25 -9.88 -2.95
C ASN A 161 9.72 -10.03 -3.08
N THR A 162 9.04 -9.80 -1.96
CA THR A 162 7.63 -9.47 -1.89
C THR A 162 7.51 -8.01 -1.51
N TYR A 163 6.87 -7.23 -2.35
CA TYR A 163 6.64 -5.79 -2.16
C TYR A 163 5.29 -5.59 -1.50
N LEU A 164 5.32 -5.22 -0.23
CA LEU A 164 4.13 -4.92 0.57
C LEU A 164 3.93 -3.41 0.60
N CYS A 165 2.79 -2.94 0.09
CA CYS A 165 2.30 -1.58 0.29
C CYS A 165 1.09 -1.63 1.23
N PHE A 166 1.00 -0.69 2.17
CA PHE A 166 -0.18 -0.54 3.01
C PHE A 166 -0.41 0.94 3.32
N ASP A 167 -1.65 1.39 3.14
CA ASP A 167 -1.99 2.80 3.05
C ASP A 167 -3.17 3.13 3.95
N LEU A 168 -3.10 4.26 4.64
CA LEU A 168 -4.25 4.90 5.28
C LEU A 168 -5.24 5.35 4.21
N GLU A 169 -4.72 6.01 3.17
CA GLU A 169 -5.51 6.53 2.06
C GLU A 169 -4.86 6.15 0.73
N GLN A 170 -5.68 5.79 -0.24
CA GLN A 170 -5.27 5.54 -1.62
C GLN A 170 -6.32 6.13 -2.56
N MET A 171 -5.87 6.91 -3.55
CA MET A 171 -6.73 7.48 -4.57
C MET A 171 -7.47 6.37 -5.33
N GLY A 172 -8.71 6.63 -5.69
CA GLY A 172 -9.46 5.77 -6.60
C GLY A 172 -8.78 5.66 -7.97
N LEU A 173 -9.04 4.59 -8.68
CA LEU A 173 -8.45 4.35 -10.01
C LEU A 173 -9.13 5.17 -11.12
N GLY A 174 -10.28 5.77 -10.85
CA GLY A 174 -11.04 6.57 -11.81
C GLY A 174 -11.79 5.71 -12.81
N CYS A 175 -11.19 5.43 -13.96
CA CYS A 175 -11.82 4.64 -15.03
C CYS A 175 -13.13 5.24 -15.57
N ILE A 176 -13.34 6.56 -15.39
CA ILE A 176 -14.51 7.28 -15.88
C ILE A 176 -14.45 7.37 -17.41
N ASN A 177 -13.25 7.59 -17.95
CA ASN A 177 -12.95 7.57 -19.38
C ASN A 177 -11.46 7.28 -19.61
N SER A 178 -11.06 7.10 -20.88
CA SER A 178 -9.66 6.86 -21.28
C SER A 178 -8.86 8.15 -21.55
N TRP A 179 -9.40 9.31 -21.19
CA TRP A 179 -8.80 10.62 -21.50
C TRP A 179 -8.15 11.28 -20.28
N GLY A 180 -7.88 10.52 -19.23
CA GLY A 180 -7.20 11.03 -18.04
C GLY A 180 -8.11 11.77 -17.06
N ARG A 181 -9.42 11.51 -17.07
CA ARG A 181 -10.34 12.04 -16.05
C ARG A 181 -9.94 11.46 -14.69
N LEU A 182 -9.72 12.34 -13.73
CA LEU A 182 -9.51 11.96 -12.33
C LEU A 182 -10.75 11.24 -11.75
N PRO A 183 -10.59 10.45 -10.71
CA PRO A 183 -11.69 9.90 -9.92
C PRO A 183 -12.66 11.01 -9.47
N LEU A 184 -13.84 10.62 -9.00
CA LEU A 184 -14.75 11.55 -8.34
C LEU A 184 -14.06 12.13 -7.10
N ASP A 185 -14.39 13.36 -6.74
CA ASP A 185 -13.72 14.14 -5.68
C ASP A 185 -13.63 13.38 -4.34
N GLN A 186 -14.65 12.61 -4.00
CA GLN A 186 -14.67 11.77 -2.80
C GLN A 186 -13.64 10.63 -2.76
N TYR A 187 -12.99 10.34 -3.86
CA TYR A 187 -11.95 9.31 -4.01
C TYR A 187 -10.56 9.89 -4.29
N LEU A 188 -10.42 11.21 -4.20
CA LEU A 188 -9.14 11.89 -4.24
C LEU A 188 -8.50 11.87 -2.84
N VAL A 189 -7.18 11.93 -2.80
CA VAL A 189 -6.40 12.05 -1.57
C VAL A 189 -5.83 13.47 -1.53
N GLU A 190 -6.54 14.35 -0.86
CA GLU A 190 -6.17 15.76 -0.75
C GLU A 190 -4.75 15.93 -0.18
N TYR A 191 -4.03 16.94 -0.64
CA TYR A 191 -2.78 17.36 -0.03
C TYR A 191 -3.08 18.13 1.28
N LYS A 192 -2.96 17.42 2.41
CA LYS A 192 -3.16 17.95 3.77
C LYS A 192 -2.32 17.18 4.78
N ASP A 193 -2.38 17.58 6.04
CA ASP A 193 -1.74 16.84 7.12
C ASP A 193 -2.39 15.47 7.33
N TYR A 194 -1.55 14.45 7.50
CA TYR A 194 -1.99 13.08 7.78
C TYR A 194 -1.21 12.47 8.93
N THR A 195 -1.87 11.60 9.67
CA THR A 195 -1.22 10.72 10.65
C THR A 195 -1.72 9.30 10.47
N PHE A 196 -0.79 8.37 10.24
CA PHE A 196 -1.06 6.95 10.12
C PHE A 196 -0.42 6.19 11.27
N ASN A 197 -1.25 5.59 12.13
CA ASN A 197 -0.83 4.80 13.28
C ASN A 197 -1.08 3.32 13.00
N PHE A 198 -0.04 2.51 13.08
CA PHE A 198 -0.13 1.07 12.85
C PHE A 198 0.91 0.28 13.66
N ILE A 199 0.74 -1.02 13.69
CA ILE A 199 1.64 -1.97 14.36
C ILE A 199 2.08 -3.01 13.33
N ILE A 200 3.38 -3.26 13.28
CA ILE A 200 3.99 -4.40 12.62
C ILE A 200 4.35 -5.40 13.72
N SER A 201 3.76 -6.59 13.69
CA SER A 201 4.05 -7.64 14.66
C SER A 201 4.50 -8.94 14.00
N PRO A 202 5.39 -9.72 14.63
CA PRO A 202 5.76 -11.05 14.13
C PRO A 202 4.59 -12.01 14.28
N VAL A 203 4.39 -12.86 13.27
CA VAL A 203 3.55 -14.06 13.31
C VAL A 203 4.48 -15.27 13.37
N ARG A 204 4.29 -16.13 14.41
CA ARG A 204 5.15 -17.30 14.69
C ARG A 204 4.41 -18.59 14.46
#